data_85863bebd965bde717679bf6b455c80b
#
_entry.id   85863bebd965bde717679bf6b455c80b
#
_cell.length_a   1.000
_cell.length_b   1.000
_cell.length_c   1.000
_cell.angle_alpha   90.00
_cell.angle_beta   90.00
_cell.angle_gamma   90.00
#
_symmetry.space_group_name_H-M   'P 1'
#
loop_
_entity.id
_entity.type
_entity.pdbx_description
1 polymer ?
#
loop_
_entity_poly.entity_id
_entity_poly.type
_entity_poly.pdbx_seq_one_letter_code
_entity_poly.pdbx_strand_id
1 'polypeptide(L)'
;MIAVAAQKIAFRTDASLLMGSGHVMRCLTMADALKAQGAQCHFISRAHPCHLLELIRQRGFDFTVLPAELLAPPAANIQAVGDSAKEPDHASWLGCDWQTDAEETRAVLVKLQPDWLVVDHYGLDHRWETALRPHYQKLMVIDDLADRPHQCDLLLDQNLGRQPQDYANLVPAQCKVLTGPQYALLRPEFSALRAYSLQRRQQPVLKHVLITMGGVDQTNATGQVLQALKGCTLPQDCRISVVMGLQAPWLPQVRAQAQNMPWPTEVLVNISDMAQRMADSDLAIGAAGSTSWERCCLGLPTLMVVLADNQWPGAKALDAAQAACLIGEVGDIATQLPLAVRAVNQDDRLMQMSTFTCSITDGLGVYQVLQTLGGLNG
;
A
#
# COMPACT_ATOMS: atom_id res chain seq x y z
N MET A 1 2.61 -29.29 0.83
CA MET A 1 1.55 -28.28 0.60
C MET A 1 0.43 -28.62 1.57
N ILE A 2 0.34 -27.88 2.66
CA ILE A 2 -0.74 -28.05 3.63
C ILE A 2 -1.98 -27.37 3.01
N ALA A 3 -3.06 -28.10 2.91
CA ALA A 3 -4.25 -27.73 2.18
C ALA A 3 -4.94 -26.49 2.77
N VAL A 4 -4.75 -25.34 2.15
CA VAL A 4 -5.65 -24.17 2.27
C VAL A 4 -6.92 -24.41 1.43
N ALA A 5 -6.95 -25.54 0.69
CA ALA A 5 -8.05 -25.95 -0.17
C ALA A 5 -9.36 -26.03 0.64
N ALA A 6 -10.38 -25.38 0.16
CA ALA A 6 -11.72 -25.25 0.72
C ALA A 6 -11.91 -24.26 1.90
N GLN A 7 -10.89 -23.51 2.32
CA GLN A 7 -11.06 -22.49 3.36
C GLN A 7 -11.88 -21.31 2.85
N LYS A 8 -12.74 -20.76 3.73
CA LYS A 8 -13.49 -19.53 3.50
C LYS A 8 -12.79 -18.36 4.17
N ILE A 9 -12.44 -17.36 3.40
CA ILE A 9 -11.70 -16.19 3.86
C ILE A 9 -12.53 -14.93 3.57
N ALA A 10 -12.87 -14.18 4.62
CA ALA A 10 -13.52 -12.89 4.47
C ALA A 10 -12.47 -11.76 4.62
N PHE A 11 -12.55 -10.73 3.77
CA PHE A 11 -11.70 -9.54 3.84
C PHE A 11 -12.55 -8.32 4.16
N ARG A 12 -12.29 -7.64 5.30
CA ARG A 12 -12.84 -6.32 5.61
C ARG A 12 -11.80 -5.28 5.27
N THR A 13 -12.02 -4.54 4.17
CA THR A 13 -11.08 -3.53 3.66
C THR A 13 -11.81 -2.52 2.80
N ASP A 14 -11.35 -1.27 2.81
CA ASP A 14 -11.92 -0.17 2.06
C ASP A 14 -10.88 0.56 1.21
N ALA A 15 -11.37 1.30 0.23
CA ALA A 15 -10.62 2.30 -0.51
C ALA A 15 -11.45 3.58 -0.63
N SER A 16 -10.80 4.73 -0.54
CA SER A 16 -11.43 6.04 -0.72
C SER A 16 -10.42 7.07 -1.21
N LEU A 17 -10.88 8.28 -1.47
CA LEU A 17 -9.98 9.40 -1.76
C LEU A 17 -8.97 9.67 -0.64
N LEU A 18 -9.37 9.47 0.62
CA LEU A 18 -8.51 9.72 1.79
C LEU A 18 -7.57 8.54 2.08
N MET A 19 -8.09 7.31 2.04
CA MET A 19 -7.31 6.10 2.31
C MET A 19 -6.38 5.71 1.15
N GLY A 20 -6.72 6.13 -0.08
CA GLY A 20 -6.10 5.60 -1.28
C GLY A 20 -6.55 4.17 -1.61
N SER A 21 -5.79 3.51 -2.46
CA SER A 21 -6.09 2.15 -2.97
C SER A 21 -5.30 1.03 -2.30
N GLY A 22 -4.31 1.37 -1.47
CA GLY A 22 -3.29 0.43 -0.97
C GLY A 22 -3.86 -0.77 -0.23
N HIS A 23 -4.81 -0.55 0.69
CA HIS A 23 -5.46 -1.59 1.50
C HIS A 23 -6.15 -2.64 0.60
N VAL A 24 -7.05 -2.21 -0.27
CA VAL A 24 -7.75 -3.13 -1.18
C VAL A 24 -6.77 -3.84 -2.11
N MET A 25 -5.75 -3.15 -2.62
CA MET A 25 -4.78 -3.75 -3.54
C MET A 25 -3.95 -4.86 -2.89
N ARG A 26 -3.49 -4.69 -1.65
CA ARG A 26 -2.74 -5.74 -0.96
C ARG A 26 -3.65 -6.90 -0.51
N CYS A 27 -4.90 -6.61 -0.13
CA CYS A 27 -5.89 -7.65 0.14
C CYS A 27 -6.22 -8.46 -1.13
N LEU A 28 -6.38 -7.81 -2.30
CA LEU A 28 -6.58 -8.49 -3.58
C LEU A 28 -5.38 -9.39 -3.94
N THR A 29 -4.17 -8.90 -3.72
CA THR A 29 -2.94 -9.70 -3.96
C THR A 29 -2.93 -10.97 -3.11
N MET A 30 -3.29 -10.87 -1.84
CA MET A 30 -3.40 -12.01 -0.94
C MET A 30 -4.55 -12.94 -1.35
N ALA A 31 -5.71 -12.39 -1.72
CA ALA A 31 -6.88 -13.15 -2.16
C ALA A 31 -6.62 -13.92 -3.46
N ASP A 32 -5.90 -13.32 -4.44
CA ASP A 32 -5.50 -14.01 -5.68
C ASP A 32 -4.62 -15.24 -5.36
N ALA A 33 -3.67 -15.10 -4.45
CA ALA A 33 -2.79 -16.19 -4.05
C ALA A 33 -3.52 -17.30 -3.26
N LEU A 34 -4.47 -16.93 -2.39
CA LEU A 34 -5.34 -17.87 -1.67
C LEU A 34 -6.28 -18.61 -2.63
N LYS A 35 -6.89 -17.90 -3.58
CA LYS A 35 -7.76 -18.48 -4.62
C LYS A 35 -6.99 -19.48 -5.49
N ALA A 36 -5.73 -19.19 -5.83
CA ALA A 36 -4.87 -20.13 -6.57
C ALA A 36 -4.58 -21.42 -5.78
N GLN A 37 -4.71 -21.40 -4.45
CA GLN A 37 -4.63 -22.59 -3.58
C GLN A 37 -6.00 -23.24 -3.29
N GLY A 38 -7.09 -22.72 -3.89
CA GLY A 38 -8.43 -23.28 -3.78
C GLY A 38 -9.30 -22.68 -2.68
N ALA A 39 -8.86 -21.61 -2.00
CA ALA A 39 -9.67 -20.91 -1.00
C ALA A 39 -10.82 -20.11 -1.66
N GLN A 40 -11.92 -19.96 -0.93
CA GLN A 40 -13.04 -19.10 -1.29
C GLN A 40 -12.90 -17.76 -0.57
N CYS A 41 -12.67 -16.70 -1.33
CA CYS A 41 -12.47 -15.35 -0.79
C CYS A 41 -13.70 -14.48 -1.03
N HIS A 42 -14.12 -13.73 0.00
CA HIS A 42 -15.25 -12.79 -0.04
C HIS A 42 -14.84 -11.45 0.54
N PHE A 43 -15.10 -10.36 -0.17
CA PHE A 43 -14.77 -9.01 0.29
C PHE A 43 -15.99 -8.35 0.94
N ILE A 44 -15.74 -7.62 2.02
CA ILE A 44 -16.71 -6.78 2.72
C ILE A 44 -16.13 -5.36 2.69
N SER A 45 -16.77 -4.48 1.93
CA SER A 45 -16.23 -3.14 1.67
C SER A 45 -17.33 -2.10 1.60
N ARG A 46 -17.09 -0.91 2.17
CA ARG A 46 -18.02 0.21 2.16
C ARG A 46 -17.88 1.00 0.86
N ALA A 47 -18.99 1.49 0.33
CA ALA A 47 -19.04 2.23 -0.93
C ALA A 47 -18.63 3.71 -0.75
N HIS A 48 -17.41 3.96 -0.31
CA HIS A 48 -16.85 5.31 -0.23
C HIS A 48 -16.65 5.94 -1.63
N PRO A 49 -16.56 7.27 -1.75
CA PRO A 49 -16.12 7.90 -2.99
C PRO A 49 -14.76 7.35 -3.45
N CYS A 50 -14.65 6.95 -4.71
CA CYS A 50 -13.48 6.30 -5.31
C CYS A 50 -13.16 4.89 -4.75
N HIS A 51 -14.16 4.17 -4.26
CA HIS A 51 -14.02 2.76 -3.88
C HIS A 51 -13.53 1.88 -5.05
N LEU A 52 -13.01 0.68 -4.73
CA LEU A 52 -12.50 -0.27 -5.72
C LEU A 52 -13.39 -1.52 -5.91
N LEU A 53 -14.68 -1.43 -5.59
CA LEU A 53 -15.62 -2.55 -5.71
C LEU A 53 -15.69 -3.14 -7.14
N GLU A 54 -15.62 -2.28 -8.16
CA GLU A 54 -15.58 -2.73 -9.54
C GLU A 54 -14.32 -3.54 -9.87
N LEU A 55 -13.17 -3.15 -9.32
CA LEU A 55 -11.92 -3.90 -9.46
C LEU A 55 -12.00 -5.27 -8.78
N ILE A 56 -12.59 -5.34 -7.57
CA ILE A 56 -12.83 -6.60 -6.86
C ILE A 56 -13.68 -7.53 -7.73
N ARG A 57 -14.75 -7.00 -8.32
CA ARG A 57 -15.63 -7.75 -9.25
C ARG A 57 -14.88 -8.25 -10.50
N GLN A 58 -14.08 -7.38 -11.12
CA GLN A 58 -13.29 -7.74 -12.32
C GLN A 58 -12.24 -8.82 -12.03
N ARG A 59 -11.72 -8.91 -10.81
CA ARG A 59 -10.83 -9.98 -10.35
C ARG A 59 -11.58 -11.29 -10.07
N GLY A 60 -12.92 -11.29 -10.17
CA GLY A 60 -13.75 -12.48 -9.98
C GLY A 60 -13.86 -12.91 -8.52
N PHE A 61 -13.93 -11.94 -7.60
CA PHE A 61 -14.22 -12.17 -6.19
C PHE A 61 -15.66 -11.76 -5.88
N ASP A 62 -16.30 -12.56 -5.03
CA ASP A 62 -17.57 -12.19 -4.41
C ASP A 62 -17.34 -11.08 -3.40
N PHE A 63 -18.33 -10.19 -3.26
CA PHE A 63 -18.26 -9.11 -2.28
C PHE A 63 -19.63 -8.70 -1.77
N THR A 64 -19.64 -8.14 -0.56
CA THR A 64 -20.80 -7.46 0.02
C THR A 64 -20.46 -5.98 0.18
N VAL A 65 -21.35 -5.13 -0.29
CA VAL A 65 -21.23 -3.67 -0.13
C VAL A 65 -21.89 -3.26 1.17
N LEU A 66 -21.13 -2.63 2.06
CA LEU A 66 -21.69 -1.96 3.24
C LEU A 66 -22.24 -0.59 2.81
N PRO A 67 -23.35 -0.14 3.43
CA PRO A 67 -23.95 1.15 3.11
C PRO A 67 -22.96 2.30 3.29
N ALA A 68 -22.89 3.23 2.33
CA ALA A 68 -22.23 4.50 2.55
C ALA A 68 -23.23 5.36 3.34
N GLU A 69 -22.93 5.69 4.60
CA GLU A 69 -23.65 6.78 5.21
C GLU A 69 -23.22 8.07 4.52
N LEU A 70 -24.22 8.80 4.01
CA LEU A 70 -24.05 10.20 3.63
C LEU A 70 -23.77 10.94 4.94
N LEU A 71 -22.50 11.23 5.23
CA LEU A 71 -22.09 11.99 6.41
C LEU A 71 -22.92 13.26 6.49
N ALA A 72 -23.91 13.31 7.36
CA ALA A 72 -24.27 14.54 8.00
C ALA A 72 -23.00 15.04 8.73
N PRO A 73 -22.65 16.36 8.66
CA PRO A 73 -21.51 16.87 9.40
C PRO A 73 -21.66 16.42 10.87
N PRO A 74 -20.54 16.06 11.56
CA PRO A 74 -20.62 15.56 12.92
C PRO A 74 -21.45 16.53 13.74
N ALA A 75 -22.59 16.04 14.23
CA ALA A 75 -23.38 16.78 15.20
C ALA A 75 -22.49 16.91 16.44
N ALA A 76 -22.08 18.13 16.72
CA ALA A 76 -21.34 18.45 17.91
C ALA A 76 -22.15 17.93 19.13
N ASN A 77 -21.47 17.13 19.97
CA ASN A 77 -21.93 16.69 21.28
C ASN A 77 -23.08 15.65 21.35
N ILE A 78 -22.73 14.39 21.22
CA ILE A 78 -23.29 13.38 22.11
C ILE A 78 -22.13 12.85 22.94
N GLN A 79 -22.03 13.26 24.20
CA GLN A 79 -21.18 12.62 25.19
C GLN A 79 -21.72 11.19 25.40
N ALA A 80 -21.11 10.22 24.72
CA ALA A 80 -21.32 8.82 25.06
C ALA A 80 -20.66 8.58 26.42
N VAL A 81 -21.48 8.39 27.42
CA VAL A 81 -21.07 7.89 28.74
C VAL A 81 -20.74 6.42 28.58
N GLY A 82 -19.46 6.06 28.62
CA GLY A 82 -19.05 4.68 28.77
C GLY A 82 -17.94 4.24 27.78
N ASP A 83 -16.80 4.22 28.27
CA ASP A 83 -15.50 3.72 27.85
C ASP A 83 -14.54 4.82 27.36
N SER A 84 -13.55 5.11 28.20
CA SER A 84 -12.56 6.18 27.99
C SER A 84 -11.42 5.75 27.04
N ALA A 85 -11.61 4.73 26.20
CA ALA A 85 -10.63 4.35 25.21
C ALA A 85 -10.62 5.40 24.09
N LYS A 86 -9.44 5.96 23.82
CA LYS A 86 -9.22 6.90 22.71
C LYS A 86 -9.65 6.22 21.40
N GLU A 87 -10.44 6.90 20.58
CA GLU A 87 -10.73 6.43 19.22
C GLU A 87 -9.46 6.39 18.36
N PRO A 88 -9.37 5.44 17.40
CA PRO A 88 -8.29 5.44 16.42
C PRO A 88 -8.19 6.78 15.71
N ASP A 89 -6.98 7.25 15.46
CA ASP A 89 -6.76 8.54 14.80
C ASP A 89 -7.42 8.59 13.39
N HIS A 90 -7.63 7.41 12.78
CA HIS A 90 -8.27 7.25 11.47
C HIS A 90 -9.73 6.74 11.56
N ALA A 91 -10.40 6.86 12.71
CA ALA A 91 -11.77 6.38 12.89
C ALA A 91 -12.74 6.98 11.85
N SER A 92 -12.57 8.24 11.48
CA SER A 92 -13.39 8.91 10.46
C SER A 92 -13.32 8.27 9.07
N TRP A 93 -12.28 7.48 8.78
CA TRP A 93 -12.15 6.78 7.50
C TRP A 93 -13.18 5.67 7.33
N LEU A 94 -13.75 5.18 8.44
CA LEU A 94 -14.76 4.13 8.42
C LEU A 94 -16.10 4.60 7.81
N GLY A 95 -16.39 5.90 7.88
CA GLY A 95 -17.61 6.50 7.34
C GLY A 95 -18.86 6.33 8.22
N CYS A 96 -18.76 5.62 9.35
CA CYS A 96 -19.76 5.46 10.41
C CYS A 96 -19.03 5.18 11.72
N ASP A 97 -19.77 5.03 12.84
CA ASP A 97 -19.16 4.53 14.08
C ASP A 97 -18.79 3.04 13.95
N TRP A 98 -17.85 2.59 14.79
CA TRP A 98 -17.36 1.21 14.73
C TRP A 98 -18.45 0.19 15.10
N GLN A 99 -19.44 0.56 15.92
CA GLN A 99 -20.56 -0.31 16.31
C GLN A 99 -21.46 -0.60 15.11
N THR A 100 -21.81 0.42 14.35
CA THR A 100 -22.58 0.30 13.10
C THR A 100 -21.85 -0.59 12.10
N ASP A 101 -20.54 -0.35 11.87
CA ASP A 101 -19.74 -1.19 10.97
C ASP A 101 -19.68 -2.64 11.44
N ALA A 102 -19.52 -2.89 12.76
CA ALA A 102 -19.53 -4.23 13.33
C ALA A 102 -20.87 -4.93 13.11
N GLU A 103 -21.99 -4.25 13.31
CA GLU A 103 -23.34 -4.80 13.08
C GLU A 103 -23.57 -5.20 11.62
N GLU A 104 -23.22 -4.31 10.69
CA GLU A 104 -23.33 -4.56 9.24
C GLU A 104 -22.41 -5.71 8.80
N THR A 105 -21.17 -5.73 9.28
CA THR A 105 -20.21 -6.80 9.01
C THR A 105 -20.67 -8.12 9.61
N ARG A 106 -21.22 -8.12 10.82
CA ARG A 106 -21.78 -9.30 11.50
C ARG A 106 -22.85 -9.97 10.65
N ALA A 107 -23.75 -9.18 10.06
CA ALA A 107 -24.83 -9.71 9.21
C ALA A 107 -24.30 -10.51 8.01
N VAL A 108 -23.11 -10.16 7.52
CA VAL A 108 -22.41 -10.86 6.44
C VAL A 108 -21.70 -12.11 6.98
N LEU A 109 -20.95 -11.97 8.08
CA LEU A 109 -20.15 -13.06 8.66
C LEU A 109 -21.01 -14.23 9.14
N VAL A 110 -22.21 -13.96 9.69
CA VAL A 110 -23.18 -15.00 10.10
C VAL A 110 -23.55 -15.92 8.93
N LYS A 111 -23.62 -15.39 7.71
CA LYS A 111 -23.95 -16.17 6.49
C LYS A 111 -22.72 -16.88 5.92
N LEU A 112 -21.57 -16.21 5.96
CA LEU A 112 -20.31 -16.73 5.38
C LEU A 112 -19.68 -17.79 6.26
N GLN A 113 -19.68 -17.60 7.59
CA GLN A 113 -18.96 -18.43 8.56
C GLN A 113 -17.50 -18.67 8.12
N PRO A 114 -16.68 -17.61 8.01
CA PRO A 114 -15.33 -17.74 7.48
C PRO A 114 -14.39 -18.43 8.48
N ASP A 115 -13.45 -19.20 7.96
CA ASP A 115 -12.34 -19.76 8.73
C ASP A 115 -11.39 -18.64 9.15
N TRP A 116 -11.16 -17.68 8.25
CA TRP A 116 -10.37 -16.49 8.52
C TRP A 116 -11.12 -15.22 8.15
N LEU A 117 -11.09 -14.25 9.07
CA LEU A 117 -11.37 -12.84 8.78
C LEU A 117 -10.04 -12.11 8.65
N VAL A 118 -9.82 -11.42 7.54
CA VAL A 118 -8.66 -10.54 7.31
C VAL A 118 -9.16 -9.11 7.37
N VAL A 119 -8.58 -8.30 8.25
CA VAL A 119 -8.95 -6.89 8.44
C VAL A 119 -7.77 -6.02 8.04
N ASP A 120 -8.03 -5.09 7.14
CA ASP A 120 -7.06 -4.09 6.69
C ASP A 120 -7.73 -2.72 6.63
N HIS A 121 -7.81 -2.06 7.80
CA HIS A 121 -8.47 -0.77 7.93
C HIS A 121 -8.01 -0.04 9.21
N TYR A 122 -7.44 1.17 9.08
CA TYR A 122 -6.87 1.91 10.22
C TYR A 122 -7.92 2.48 11.20
N GLY A 123 -9.17 2.58 10.81
CA GLY A 123 -10.27 2.98 11.69
C GLY A 123 -10.85 1.87 12.56
N LEU A 124 -10.32 0.64 12.48
CA LEU A 124 -10.79 -0.52 13.26
C LEU A 124 -9.77 -0.91 14.32
N ASP A 125 -10.26 -1.39 15.48
CA ASP A 125 -9.45 -1.80 16.61
C ASP A 125 -10.06 -3.01 17.34
N HIS A 126 -9.46 -3.37 18.48
CA HIS A 126 -9.86 -4.51 19.31
C HIS A 126 -11.34 -4.52 19.73
N ARG A 127 -12.03 -3.37 19.82
CA ARG A 127 -13.45 -3.28 20.18
C ARG A 127 -14.31 -3.91 19.10
N TRP A 128 -14.09 -3.51 17.86
CA TRP A 128 -14.75 -4.06 16.68
C TRP A 128 -14.44 -5.56 16.51
N GLU A 129 -13.18 -5.93 16.66
CA GLU A 129 -12.70 -7.31 16.53
C GLU A 129 -13.32 -8.24 17.58
N THR A 130 -13.41 -7.76 18.84
CA THR A 130 -14.03 -8.49 19.95
C THR A 130 -15.53 -8.66 19.75
N ALA A 131 -16.24 -7.63 19.27
CA ALA A 131 -17.67 -7.69 19.00
C ALA A 131 -18.01 -8.74 17.93
N LEU A 132 -17.11 -8.99 16.99
CA LEU A 132 -17.30 -9.95 15.91
C LEU A 132 -16.70 -11.34 16.20
N ARG A 133 -16.01 -11.54 17.32
CA ARG A 133 -15.30 -12.78 17.67
C ARG A 133 -16.12 -14.06 17.50
N PRO A 134 -17.44 -14.11 17.78
CA PRO A 134 -18.27 -15.31 17.60
C PRO A 134 -18.55 -15.70 16.14
N HIS A 135 -18.18 -14.87 15.16
CA HIS A 135 -18.61 -15.00 13.75
C HIS A 135 -17.49 -15.37 12.78
N TYR A 136 -16.29 -15.63 13.28
CA TYR A 136 -15.14 -16.16 12.53
C TYR A 136 -14.33 -17.12 13.40
N GLN A 137 -13.50 -17.97 12.79
CA GLN A 137 -12.67 -18.87 13.59
C GLN A 137 -11.35 -18.19 14.01
N LYS A 138 -10.66 -17.52 13.07
CA LYS A 138 -9.41 -16.82 13.29
C LYS A 138 -9.42 -15.44 12.63
N LEU A 139 -8.64 -14.52 13.21
CA LEU A 139 -8.50 -13.15 12.74
C LEU A 139 -7.05 -12.83 12.38
N MET A 140 -6.87 -12.32 11.17
CA MET A 140 -5.64 -11.65 10.75
C MET A 140 -5.89 -10.16 10.62
N VAL A 141 -5.01 -9.35 11.22
CA VAL A 141 -4.99 -7.90 11.04
C VAL A 141 -3.76 -7.50 10.24
N ILE A 142 -3.95 -6.65 9.24
CA ILE A 142 -2.87 -5.95 8.55
C ILE A 142 -2.83 -4.53 9.10
N ASP A 143 -1.74 -4.19 9.80
CA ASP A 143 -1.54 -2.88 10.42
C ASP A 143 -0.17 -2.31 10.04
N ASP A 144 -0.09 -0.99 9.93
CA ASP A 144 1.15 -0.29 9.59
C ASP A 144 1.51 0.78 10.64
N LEU A 145 0.67 0.94 11.68
CA LEU A 145 0.74 2.08 12.59
C LEU A 145 1.32 1.72 13.96
N ALA A 146 0.98 0.55 14.53
CA ALA A 146 1.32 0.12 15.89
C ALA A 146 0.90 1.17 16.95
N ASP A 147 -0.29 1.73 16.79
CA ASP A 147 -0.81 2.84 17.60
C ASP A 147 -2.06 2.48 18.43
N ARG A 148 -2.63 1.29 18.22
CA ARG A 148 -3.87 0.84 18.84
C ARG A 148 -3.87 -0.67 19.11
N PRO A 149 -4.65 -1.14 20.13
CA PRO A 149 -4.73 -2.56 20.45
C PRO A 149 -5.57 -3.33 19.41
N HIS A 150 -5.19 -4.59 19.20
CA HIS A 150 -5.88 -5.56 18.34
C HIS A 150 -6.14 -6.87 19.07
N GLN A 151 -7.26 -7.54 18.76
CA GLN A 151 -7.63 -8.86 19.30
C GLN A 151 -7.54 -9.90 18.18
N CYS A 152 -6.33 -10.20 17.70
CA CYS A 152 -6.10 -11.06 16.53
C CYS A 152 -5.23 -12.27 16.84
N ASP A 153 -5.29 -13.27 15.94
CA ASP A 153 -4.45 -14.48 15.96
C ASP A 153 -3.15 -14.27 15.17
N LEU A 154 -3.19 -13.40 14.16
CA LEU A 154 -2.07 -13.06 13.30
C LEU A 154 -2.08 -11.55 13.03
N LEU A 155 -0.95 -10.88 13.20
CA LEU A 155 -0.76 -9.48 12.79
C LEU A 155 0.36 -9.40 11.76
N LEU A 156 0.13 -8.62 10.71
CA LEU A 156 1.12 -8.31 9.67
C LEU A 156 1.38 -6.80 9.64
N ASP A 157 2.64 -6.39 9.88
CA ASP A 157 3.15 -5.06 9.57
C ASP A 157 4.33 -5.19 8.61
N GLN A 158 4.13 -4.77 7.36
CA GLN A 158 5.15 -4.91 6.31
C GLN A 158 6.15 -3.75 6.25
N ASN A 159 6.18 -2.86 7.25
CA ASN A 159 7.08 -1.71 7.25
C ASN A 159 8.51 -2.08 7.64
N LEU A 160 9.45 -1.46 6.95
CA LEU A 160 10.87 -1.54 7.29
C LEU A 160 11.14 -0.87 8.65
N GLY A 161 11.93 -1.54 9.49
CA GLY A 161 12.31 -1.07 10.82
C GLY A 161 11.32 -1.47 11.92
N ARG A 162 10.13 -1.95 11.59
CA ARG A 162 9.16 -2.47 12.55
C ARG A 162 9.64 -3.80 13.15
N GLN A 163 9.41 -3.96 14.45
CA GLN A 163 9.79 -5.16 15.21
C GLN A 163 8.55 -5.76 15.91
N PRO A 164 8.50 -7.08 16.17
CA PRO A 164 7.39 -7.69 16.92
C PRO A 164 7.16 -7.04 18.29
N GLN A 165 8.21 -6.50 18.93
CA GLN A 165 8.16 -5.83 20.22
C GLN A 165 7.32 -4.54 20.19
N ASP A 166 7.18 -3.89 19.04
CA ASP A 166 6.34 -2.70 18.88
C ASP A 166 4.86 -3.02 19.14
N TYR A 167 4.49 -4.29 19.00
CA TYR A 167 3.15 -4.82 19.23
C TYR A 167 2.97 -5.57 20.56
N ALA A 168 3.99 -5.65 21.43
CA ALA A 168 3.99 -6.51 22.62
C ALA A 168 2.82 -6.26 23.58
N ASN A 169 2.33 -5.01 23.67
CA ASN A 169 1.19 -4.62 24.51
C ASN A 169 -0.07 -4.29 23.69
N LEU A 170 -0.02 -4.48 22.38
CA LEU A 170 -1.09 -4.14 21.45
C LEU A 170 -1.83 -5.38 20.91
N VAL A 171 -1.28 -6.58 21.14
CA VAL A 171 -1.90 -7.83 20.69
C VAL A 171 -1.87 -8.88 21.81
N PRO A 172 -2.75 -9.91 21.77
CA PRO A 172 -2.69 -11.04 22.70
C PRO A 172 -1.34 -11.75 22.68
N ALA A 173 -0.89 -12.28 23.81
CA ALA A 173 0.41 -12.95 23.94
C ALA A 173 0.60 -14.15 22.98
N GLN A 174 -0.50 -14.78 22.56
CA GLN A 174 -0.51 -15.89 21.59
C GLN A 174 -0.56 -15.41 20.13
N CYS A 175 -0.75 -14.12 19.88
CA CYS A 175 -0.78 -13.59 18.51
C CYS A 175 0.57 -13.76 17.85
N LYS A 176 0.58 -14.28 16.62
CA LYS A 176 1.77 -14.30 15.80
C LYS A 176 1.94 -12.98 15.09
N VAL A 177 3.07 -12.30 15.31
CA VAL A 177 3.36 -11.00 14.70
C VAL A 177 4.41 -11.18 13.61
N LEU A 178 4.07 -10.79 12.37
CA LEU A 178 4.96 -10.75 11.21
C LEU A 178 5.32 -9.30 10.92
N THR A 179 6.59 -8.95 11.05
CA THR A 179 7.06 -7.58 10.80
C THR A 179 8.12 -7.53 9.72
N GLY A 180 8.06 -6.49 8.92
CA GLY A 180 9.08 -6.18 7.94
C GLY A 180 8.69 -6.46 6.48
N PRO A 181 9.43 -5.84 5.53
CA PRO A 181 9.13 -5.90 4.10
C PRO A 181 9.34 -7.27 3.45
N GLN A 182 10.00 -8.22 4.13
CA GLN A 182 10.06 -9.62 3.69
C GLN A 182 8.67 -10.26 3.62
N TYR A 183 7.67 -9.72 4.34
CA TYR A 183 6.28 -10.14 4.31
C TYR A 183 5.40 -9.24 3.43
N ALA A 184 5.98 -8.33 2.65
CA ALA A 184 5.22 -7.42 1.80
C ALA A 184 4.34 -8.18 0.81
N LEU A 185 3.06 -7.80 0.77
CA LEU A 185 2.05 -8.42 -0.09
C LEU A 185 2.17 -7.89 -1.52
N LEU A 186 3.13 -8.40 -2.27
CA LEU A 186 3.40 -8.03 -3.65
C LEU A 186 2.81 -9.02 -4.65
N ARG A 187 2.32 -8.48 -5.76
CA ARG A 187 1.82 -9.27 -6.88
C ARG A 187 2.97 -10.11 -7.49
N PRO A 188 2.69 -11.32 -7.99
CA PRO A 188 3.73 -12.26 -8.42
C PRO A 188 4.57 -11.76 -9.59
N GLU A 189 4.05 -10.83 -10.43
CA GLU A 189 4.81 -10.27 -11.52
C GLU A 189 6.06 -9.49 -11.07
N PHE A 190 6.08 -8.94 -9.84
CA PHE A 190 7.26 -8.25 -9.31
C PHE A 190 8.41 -9.23 -9.03
N SER A 191 8.14 -10.34 -8.35
CA SER A 191 9.16 -11.37 -8.13
C SER A 191 9.60 -12.04 -9.43
N ALA A 192 8.69 -12.24 -10.39
CA ALA A 192 9.00 -12.82 -11.69
C ALA A 192 9.94 -11.93 -12.52
N LEU A 193 9.79 -10.60 -12.45
CA LEU A 193 10.63 -9.65 -13.19
C LEU A 193 11.91 -9.24 -12.44
N ARG A 194 12.08 -9.68 -11.18
CA ARG A 194 13.21 -9.26 -10.34
C ARG A 194 14.57 -9.58 -10.98
N ALA A 195 14.79 -10.80 -11.47
CA ALA A 195 16.05 -11.19 -12.06
C ALA A 195 16.42 -10.31 -13.28
N TYR A 196 15.46 -10.09 -14.18
CA TYR A 196 15.60 -9.19 -15.32
C TYR A 196 15.94 -7.76 -14.87
N SER A 197 15.19 -7.22 -13.93
CA SER A 197 15.36 -5.88 -13.40
C SER A 197 16.76 -5.68 -12.78
N LEU A 198 17.22 -6.62 -11.95
CA LEU A 198 18.52 -6.54 -11.29
C LEU A 198 19.68 -6.69 -12.29
N GLN A 199 19.53 -7.51 -13.33
CA GLN A 199 20.54 -7.63 -14.40
C GLN A 199 20.74 -6.30 -15.13
N ARG A 200 19.65 -5.58 -15.48
CA ARG A 200 19.73 -4.25 -16.11
C ARG A 200 20.50 -3.24 -15.25
N ARG A 201 20.40 -3.34 -13.92
CA ARG A 201 21.00 -2.40 -12.97
C ARG A 201 22.46 -2.67 -12.63
N GLN A 202 23.07 -3.69 -13.22
CA GLN A 202 24.52 -3.93 -13.08
C GLN A 202 25.35 -2.88 -13.81
N GLN A 203 24.80 -2.28 -14.87
CA GLN A 203 25.41 -1.19 -15.60
C GLN A 203 24.38 -0.08 -15.83
N PRO A 204 24.04 0.66 -14.75
CA PRO A 204 22.93 1.61 -14.82
C PRO A 204 23.28 2.82 -15.68
N VAL A 205 22.35 3.17 -16.56
CA VAL A 205 22.39 4.42 -17.34
C VAL A 205 21.04 5.09 -17.19
N LEU A 206 21.01 6.34 -16.76
CA LEU A 206 19.76 7.08 -16.58
C LEU A 206 19.17 7.48 -17.93
N LYS A 207 18.24 6.69 -18.44
CA LYS A 207 17.50 6.92 -19.70
C LYS A 207 16.00 6.95 -19.52
N HIS A 208 15.48 6.45 -18.39
CA HIS A 208 14.06 6.39 -18.16
C HIS A 208 13.71 6.71 -16.70
N VAL A 209 12.96 7.78 -16.50
CA VAL A 209 12.40 8.19 -15.21
C VAL A 209 10.94 7.82 -15.15
N LEU A 210 10.54 7.10 -14.11
CA LEU A 210 9.16 6.77 -13.80
C LEU A 210 8.65 7.68 -12.67
N ILE A 211 7.52 8.35 -12.88
CA ILE A 211 6.88 9.19 -11.87
C ILE A 211 5.55 8.55 -11.48
N THR A 212 5.35 8.28 -10.17
CA THR A 212 4.08 7.77 -9.65
C THR A 212 3.85 8.19 -8.20
N MET A 213 2.80 8.98 -7.98
CA MET A 213 2.41 9.52 -6.66
C MET A 213 1.15 8.82 -6.10
N GLY A 214 0.95 7.53 -6.48
CA GLY A 214 -0.25 6.78 -6.14
C GLY A 214 -1.42 7.04 -7.09
N GLY A 215 -2.58 6.46 -6.78
CA GLY A 215 -3.74 6.48 -7.69
C GLY A 215 -4.48 7.81 -7.75
N VAL A 216 -4.41 8.62 -6.71
CA VAL A 216 -5.23 9.85 -6.57
C VAL A 216 -4.42 11.14 -6.69
N ASP A 217 -3.26 11.22 -6.01
CA ASP A 217 -2.37 12.40 -6.00
C ASP A 217 -3.14 13.72 -5.74
N GLN A 218 -3.82 13.83 -4.61
CA GLN A 218 -4.67 14.99 -4.27
C GLN A 218 -3.90 16.31 -4.22
N THR A 219 -2.64 16.27 -3.80
CA THR A 219 -1.79 17.46 -3.60
C THR A 219 -1.08 17.92 -4.86
N ASN A 220 -1.31 17.24 -6.01
CA ASN A 220 -0.59 17.50 -7.26
C ASN A 220 0.93 17.42 -7.12
N ALA A 221 1.42 16.44 -6.37
CA ALA A 221 2.86 16.19 -6.25
C ALA A 221 3.48 15.84 -7.62
N THR A 222 2.75 15.12 -8.47
CA THR A 222 3.17 14.82 -9.86
C THR A 222 3.45 16.10 -10.66
N GLY A 223 2.54 17.07 -10.64
CA GLY A 223 2.72 18.34 -11.36
C GLY A 223 3.90 19.16 -10.80
N GLN A 224 4.11 19.13 -9.47
CA GLN A 224 5.25 19.80 -8.84
C GLN A 224 6.58 19.13 -9.22
N VAL A 225 6.62 17.78 -9.28
CA VAL A 225 7.79 17.03 -9.75
C VAL A 225 8.12 17.39 -11.20
N LEU A 226 7.13 17.40 -12.11
CA LEU A 226 7.35 17.80 -13.50
C LEU A 226 7.89 19.24 -13.60
N GLN A 227 7.36 20.17 -12.81
CA GLN A 227 7.83 21.55 -12.77
C GLN A 227 9.27 21.65 -12.27
N ALA A 228 9.63 20.92 -11.19
CA ALA A 228 10.97 20.93 -10.63
C ALA A 228 12.00 20.28 -11.59
N LEU A 229 11.60 19.21 -12.31
CA LEU A 229 12.46 18.53 -13.27
C LEU A 229 12.89 19.44 -14.42
N LYS A 230 12.11 20.46 -14.83
CA LYS A 230 12.52 21.43 -15.86
C LYS A 230 13.80 22.18 -15.50
N GLY A 231 14.08 22.34 -14.22
CA GLY A 231 15.32 22.94 -13.70
C GLY A 231 16.48 21.95 -13.49
N CYS A 232 16.24 20.65 -13.75
CA CYS A 232 17.26 19.61 -13.57
C CYS A 232 18.03 19.32 -14.85
N THR A 233 19.21 18.73 -14.70
CA THR A 233 19.99 18.21 -15.83
C THR A 233 19.78 16.69 -15.91
N LEU A 234 18.97 16.24 -16.86
CA LEU A 234 18.87 14.84 -17.26
C LEU A 234 19.55 14.62 -18.61
N PRO A 235 19.98 13.38 -18.94
CA PRO A 235 20.52 13.07 -20.27
C PRO A 235 19.54 13.47 -21.38
N GLN A 236 20.09 13.88 -22.55
CA GLN A 236 19.25 14.35 -23.66
C GLN A 236 18.31 13.27 -24.21
N ASP A 237 18.75 12.00 -24.16
CA ASP A 237 17.97 10.82 -24.56
C ASP A 237 17.10 10.23 -23.47
N CYS A 238 16.98 10.93 -22.34
CA CYS A 238 16.10 10.52 -21.25
C CYS A 238 14.64 10.65 -21.65
N ARG A 239 13.81 9.72 -21.20
CA ARG A 239 12.35 9.77 -21.32
C ARG A 239 11.69 9.72 -19.93
N ILE A 240 10.48 10.25 -19.84
CA ILE A 240 9.72 10.31 -18.60
C ILE A 240 8.39 9.61 -18.82
N SER A 241 8.06 8.65 -17.97
CA SER A 241 6.72 8.05 -17.89
C SER A 241 6.04 8.47 -16.59
N VAL A 242 4.89 9.08 -16.68
CA VAL A 242 4.05 9.47 -15.55
C VAL A 242 2.89 8.50 -15.46
N VAL A 243 2.69 7.88 -14.31
CA VAL A 243 1.55 6.97 -14.06
C VAL A 243 0.61 7.62 -13.05
N MET A 244 -0.65 7.78 -13.44
CA MET A 244 -1.71 8.35 -12.61
C MET A 244 -2.96 7.45 -12.62
N GLY A 245 -3.80 7.58 -11.59
CA GLY A 245 -5.13 6.97 -11.62
C GLY A 245 -6.07 7.72 -12.58
N LEU A 246 -7.06 7.00 -13.12
CA LEU A 246 -8.04 7.56 -14.05
C LEU A 246 -8.84 8.73 -13.43
N GLN A 247 -9.07 8.67 -12.12
CA GLN A 247 -9.85 9.66 -11.37
C GLN A 247 -8.96 10.68 -10.65
N ALA A 248 -7.66 10.72 -10.95
CA ALA A 248 -6.76 11.71 -10.34
C ALA A 248 -7.18 13.13 -10.76
N PRO A 249 -7.45 14.04 -9.81
CA PRO A 249 -8.05 15.36 -10.10
C PRO A 249 -7.17 16.24 -10.98
N TRP A 250 -5.86 16.04 -10.95
CA TRP A 250 -4.87 16.83 -11.69
C TRP A 250 -4.46 16.25 -13.05
N LEU A 251 -5.08 15.15 -13.47
CA LEU A 251 -4.72 14.47 -14.72
C LEU A 251 -4.73 15.40 -15.95
N PRO A 252 -5.72 16.30 -16.17
CA PRO A 252 -5.69 17.21 -17.29
C PRO A 252 -4.50 18.18 -17.27
N GLN A 253 -4.18 18.74 -16.10
CA GLN A 253 -3.06 19.65 -15.92
C GLN A 253 -1.71 18.95 -16.11
N VAL A 254 -1.54 17.75 -15.57
CA VAL A 254 -0.33 16.95 -15.73
C VAL A 254 -0.11 16.58 -17.19
N ARG A 255 -1.16 16.24 -17.94
CA ARG A 255 -1.07 16.01 -19.40
C ARG A 255 -0.60 17.26 -20.17
N ALA A 256 -1.13 18.43 -19.83
CA ALA A 256 -0.71 19.68 -20.43
C ALA A 256 0.76 20.04 -20.08
N GLN A 257 1.18 19.77 -18.84
CA GLN A 257 2.58 19.95 -18.43
C GLN A 257 3.53 18.99 -19.14
N ALA A 258 3.15 17.72 -19.31
CA ALA A 258 3.93 16.70 -19.99
C ALA A 258 4.27 17.09 -21.45
N GLN A 259 3.34 17.73 -22.16
CA GLN A 259 3.55 18.22 -23.52
C GLN A 259 4.63 19.32 -23.61
N ASN A 260 4.89 20.00 -22.50
CA ASN A 260 5.85 21.12 -22.44
C ASN A 260 7.13 20.76 -21.67
N MET A 261 7.44 19.47 -21.54
CA MET A 261 8.70 19.01 -20.93
C MET A 261 9.84 19.03 -21.96
N PRO A 262 11.08 19.27 -21.52
CA PRO A 262 12.27 19.20 -22.40
C PRO A 262 12.59 17.78 -22.91
N TRP A 263 12.06 16.75 -22.25
CA TRP A 263 12.24 15.34 -22.59
C TRP A 263 10.93 14.72 -23.05
N PRO A 264 10.97 13.67 -23.89
CA PRO A 264 9.80 12.90 -24.23
C PRO A 264 9.08 12.42 -22.96
N THR A 265 7.86 12.90 -22.75
CA THR A 265 7.09 12.63 -21.52
C THR A 265 5.70 12.13 -21.89
N GLU A 266 5.37 10.92 -21.42
CA GLU A 266 4.08 10.31 -21.60
C GLU A 266 3.30 10.28 -20.26
N VAL A 267 1.97 10.39 -20.31
CA VAL A 267 1.09 10.25 -19.15
C VAL A 267 0.16 9.07 -19.37
N LEU A 268 0.34 8.07 -18.54
CA LEU A 268 -0.31 6.77 -18.59
C LEU A 268 -1.36 6.66 -17.47
N VAL A 269 -2.50 6.10 -17.80
CA VAL A 269 -3.57 5.87 -16.84
C VAL A 269 -4.11 4.45 -16.96
N ASN A 270 -4.57 3.91 -15.84
CA ASN A 270 -5.19 2.59 -15.79
C ASN A 270 -4.34 1.48 -16.42
N ILE A 271 -3.04 1.49 -16.15
CA ILE A 271 -2.11 0.49 -16.67
C ILE A 271 -2.18 -0.81 -15.86
N SER A 272 -1.94 -1.94 -16.51
CA SER A 272 -1.86 -3.27 -15.89
C SER A 272 -0.43 -3.82 -15.81
N ASP A 273 0.53 -3.16 -16.44
CA ASP A 273 1.92 -3.58 -16.63
C ASP A 273 2.93 -2.83 -15.73
N MET A 274 2.51 -2.39 -14.53
CA MET A 274 3.34 -1.58 -13.63
C MET A 274 4.68 -2.24 -13.31
N ALA A 275 4.70 -3.55 -13.06
CA ALA A 275 5.92 -4.28 -12.74
C ALA A 275 6.94 -4.21 -13.90
N GLN A 276 6.48 -4.37 -15.16
CA GLN A 276 7.35 -4.25 -16.34
C GLN A 276 7.87 -2.82 -16.48
N ARG A 277 7.02 -1.81 -16.31
CA ARG A 277 7.44 -0.40 -16.39
C ARG A 277 8.45 -0.04 -15.32
N MET A 278 8.26 -0.50 -14.09
CA MET A 278 9.25 -0.32 -13.02
C MET A 278 10.57 -1.06 -13.33
N ALA A 279 10.48 -2.29 -13.86
CA ALA A 279 11.67 -3.04 -14.25
C ALA A 279 12.47 -2.37 -15.40
N ASP A 280 11.78 -1.71 -16.34
CA ASP A 280 12.35 -1.01 -17.49
C ASP A 280 12.79 0.43 -17.18
N SER A 281 12.45 0.97 -16.01
CA SER A 281 12.86 2.31 -15.59
C SER A 281 14.18 2.28 -14.84
N ASP A 282 14.95 3.37 -14.90
CA ASP A 282 16.28 3.49 -14.28
C ASP A 282 16.22 4.25 -12.96
N LEU A 283 15.25 5.15 -12.82
CA LEU A 283 14.98 5.93 -11.62
C LEU A 283 13.48 6.08 -11.45
N ALA A 284 12.99 5.94 -10.21
CA ALA A 284 11.64 6.33 -9.86
C ALA A 284 11.62 7.64 -9.05
N ILE A 285 10.58 8.46 -9.26
CA ILE A 285 10.19 9.53 -8.36
C ILE A 285 8.79 9.19 -7.89
N GLY A 286 8.63 8.89 -6.61
CA GLY A 286 7.37 8.30 -6.15
C GLY A 286 7.03 8.51 -4.69
N ALA A 287 5.76 8.28 -4.37
CA ALA A 287 5.26 8.38 -3.01
C ALA A 287 5.86 7.30 -2.08
N ALA A 288 5.96 7.63 -0.79
CA ALA A 288 6.44 6.74 0.27
C ALA A 288 5.35 5.76 0.78
N GLY A 289 4.48 5.28 -0.10
CA GLY A 289 3.42 4.32 0.21
C GLY A 289 3.84 2.86 -0.08
N SER A 290 2.86 1.95 -0.12
CA SER A 290 3.05 0.51 -0.33
C SER A 290 3.80 0.14 -1.62
N THR A 291 3.74 0.99 -2.66
CA THR A 291 4.53 0.84 -3.89
C THR A 291 6.05 0.93 -3.68
N SER A 292 6.49 1.38 -2.50
CA SER A 292 7.91 1.34 -2.13
C SER A 292 8.46 -0.09 -2.13
N TRP A 293 7.66 -1.05 -1.67
CA TRP A 293 8.06 -2.46 -1.65
C TRP A 293 8.15 -3.05 -3.06
N GLU A 294 7.27 -2.61 -3.99
CA GLU A 294 7.34 -2.97 -5.41
C GLU A 294 8.67 -2.51 -6.03
N ARG A 295 9.05 -1.25 -5.79
CA ARG A 295 10.34 -0.69 -6.22
C ARG A 295 11.52 -1.39 -5.57
N CYS A 296 11.43 -1.70 -4.28
CA CYS A 296 12.46 -2.46 -3.56
C CYS A 296 12.64 -3.86 -4.15
N CYS A 297 11.57 -4.59 -4.42
CA CYS A 297 11.63 -5.90 -5.05
C CYS A 297 12.41 -5.88 -6.37
N LEU A 298 12.22 -4.85 -7.17
CA LEU A 298 12.88 -4.68 -8.47
C LEU A 298 14.26 -3.98 -8.41
N GLY A 299 14.71 -3.59 -7.20
CA GLY A 299 15.95 -2.84 -7.02
C GLY A 299 15.95 -1.47 -7.74
N LEU A 300 14.77 -0.86 -7.92
CA LEU A 300 14.61 0.40 -8.64
C LEU A 300 15.01 1.60 -7.76
N PRO A 301 16.12 2.31 -8.07
CA PRO A 301 16.49 3.53 -7.36
C PRO A 301 15.34 4.51 -7.30
N THR A 302 15.12 5.11 -6.13
CA THR A 302 13.91 5.92 -5.89
C THR A 302 14.25 7.23 -5.19
N LEU A 303 13.75 8.35 -5.75
CA LEU A 303 13.59 9.63 -5.06
C LEU A 303 12.18 9.66 -4.48
N MET A 304 12.06 9.78 -3.16
CA MET A 304 10.83 9.47 -2.44
C MET A 304 10.21 10.73 -1.83
N VAL A 305 8.91 10.92 -2.06
CA VAL A 305 8.11 12.04 -1.53
C VAL A 305 7.10 11.50 -0.53
N VAL A 306 6.97 12.15 0.62
CA VAL A 306 5.95 11.86 1.63
C VAL A 306 4.68 12.63 1.30
N LEU A 307 3.56 11.93 1.16
CA LEU A 307 2.26 12.51 0.83
C LEU A 307 1.29 12.53 2.02
N ALA A 308 1.57 11.76 3.09
CA ALA A 308 0.74 11.64 4.28
C ALA A 308 1.60 11.27 5.50
N ASP A 309 1.15 11.69 6.69
CA ASP A 309 1.93 11.55 7.94
C ASP A 309 2.29 10.11 8.27
N ASN A 310 1.40 9.16 8.02
CA ASN A 310 1.62 7.73 8.24
C ASN A 310 2.74 7.13 7.37
N GLN A 311 3.21 7.84 6.33
CA GLN A 311 4.30 7.39 5.47
C GLN A 311 5.70 7.73 6.03
N TRP A 312 5.79 8.68 6.97
CA TRP A 312 7.06 9.15 7.50
C TRP A 312 7.95 8.06 8.10
N PRO A 313 7.44 7.13 8.94
CA PRO A 313 8.29 6.10 9.53
C PRO A 313 8.96 5.22 8.47
N GLY A 314 8.19 4.72 7.50
CA GLY A 314 8.71 3.91 6.38
C GLY A 314 9.67 4.68 5.48
N ALA A 315 9.38 5.96 5.19
CA ALA A 315 10.23 6.83 4.40
C ALA A 315 11.61 7.03 5.04
N LYS A 316 11.65 7.36 6.34
CA LYS A 316 12.89 7.53 7.11
C LYS A 316 13.68 6.21 7.20
N ALA A 317 13.00 5.09 7.37
CA ALA A 317 13.66 3.78 7.43
C ALA A 317 14.32 3.41 6.09
N LEU A 318 13.65 3.66 4.96
CA LEU A 318 14.22 3.42 3.62
C LEU A 318 15.38 4.35 3.30
N ASP A 319 15.31 5.61 3.71
CA ASP A 319 16.41 6.58 3.55
C ASP A 319 17.62 6.19 4.40
N ALA A 320 17.41 5.85 5.66
CA ALA A 320 18.47 5.38 6.58
C ALA A 320 19.13 4.09 6.07
N ALA A 321 18.35 3.19 5.44
CA ALA A 321 18.86 1.99 4.78
C ALA A 321 19.51 2.27 3.42
N GLN A 322 19.58 3.52 2.96
CA GLN A 322 20.06 3.95 1.64
C GLN A 322 19.30 3.29 0.46
N ALA A 323 18.14 2.70 0.74
CA ALA A 323 17.29 2.04 -0.25
C ALA A 323 16.43 3.02 -1.06
N ALA A 324 16.29 4.26 -0.59
CA ALA A 324 15.69 5.37 -1.31
C ALA A 324 16.38 6.66 -0.88
N CYS A 325 16.16 7.75 -1.63
CA CYS A 325 16.57 9.08 -1.25
C CYS A 325 15.32 9.90 -0.90
N LEU A 326 15.18 10.31 0.35
CA LEU A 326 14.03 11.06 0.84
C LEU A 326 14.13 12.53 0.40
N ILE A 327 13.13 12.98 -0.35
CA ILE A 327 12.98 14.37 -0.80
C ILE A 327 12.37 15.23 0.32
N GLY A 328 11.44 14.65 1.09
CA GLY A 328 10.62 15.33 2.08
C GLY A 328 9.15 15.33 1.70
N GLU A 329 8.43 16.37 2.08
CA GLU A 329 7.02 16.57 1.74
C GLU A 329 6.84 17.21 0.35
N VAL A 330 5.59 17.38 -0.05
CA VAL A 330 5.25 18.02 -1.33
C VAL A 330 5.84 19.43 -1.45
N GLY A 331 5.89 20.19 -0.34
CA GLY A 331 6.49 21.54 -0.29
C GLY A 331 7.99 21.57 -0.53
N ASP A 332 8.69 20.44 -0.31
CA ASP A 332 10.15 20.35 -0.45
C ASP A 332 10.57 20.01 -1.88
N ILE A 333 9.65 19.54 -2.74
CA ILE A 333 9.94 19.06 -4.10
C ILE A 333 10.74 20.08 -4.88
N ALA A 334 10.31 21.36 -4.87
CA ALA A 334 10.92 22.42 -5.68
C ALA A 334 12.41 22.64 -5.34
N THR A 335 12.80 22.47 -4.07
CA THR A 335 14.15 22.72 -3.57
C THR A 335 15.01 21.48 -3.49
N GLN A 336 14.45 20.35 -3.04
CA GLN A 336 15.21 19.13 -2.78
C GLN A 336 15.34 18.20 -4.00
N LEU A 337 14.33 18.15 -4.88
CA LEU A 337 14.37 17.27 -6.04
C LEU A 337 15.54 17.60 -6.99
N PRO A 338 15.85 18.88 -7.33
CA PRO A 338 17.02 19.19 -8.16
C PRO A 338 18.35 18.74 -7.54
N LEU A 339 18.48 18.83 -6.22
CA LEU A 339 19.69 18.38 -5.51
C LEU A 339 19.81 16.85 -5.58
N ALA A 340 18.71 16.14 -5.34
CA ALA A 340 18.68 14.69 -5.41
C ALA A 340 18.94 14.16 -6.82
N VAL A 341 18.34 14.76 -7.87
CA VAL A 341 18.60 14.42 -9.28
C VAL A 341 20.07 14.62 -9.62
N ARG A 342 20.68 15.72 -9.16
CA ARG A 342 22.13 15.96 -9.35
C ARG A 342 22.97 14.88 -8.66
N ALA A 343 22.59 14.46 -7.46
CA ALA A 343 23.30 13.43 -6.71
C ALA A 343 23.23 12.05 -7.38
N VAL A 344 22.07 11.66 -7.93
CA VAL A 344 21.92 10.36 -8.62
C VAL A 344 22.65 10.30 -9.97
N ASN A 345 22.97 11.45 -10.56
CA ASN A 345 23.77 11.52 -11.78
C ASN A 345 25.30 11.40 -11.55
N GLN A 346 25.73 11.30 -10.28
CA GLN A 346 27.12 11.05 -9.95
C GLN A 346 27.48 9.57 -10.13
N ASP A 347 28.77 9.31 -10.38
CA ASP A 347 29.30 7.98 -10.64
C ASP A 347 28.84 6.95 -9.59
N ASP A 348 28.42 5.78 -10.09
CA ASP A 348 27.98 4.61 -9.30
C ASP A 348 26.79 4.82 -8.35
N ARG A 349 26.21 6.01 -8.24
CA ARG A 349 25.13 6.27 -7.28
C ARG A 349 23.88 5.45 -7.56
N LEU A 350 23.46 5.33 -8.81
CA LEU A 350 22.32 4.49 -9.21
C LEU A 350 22.57 3.02 -8.87
N MET A 351 23.78 2.52 -9.09
CA MET A 351 24.16 1.15 -8.77
C MET A 351 24.15 0.90 -7.25
N GLN A 352 24.71 1.81 -6.48
CA GLN A 352 24.69 1.75 -5.01
C GLN A 352 23.26 1.73 -4.48
N MET A 353 22.43 2.68 -4.92
CA MET A 353 21.01 2.71 -4.53
C MET A 353 20.31 1.40 -4.90
N SER A 354 20.49 0.88 -6.11
CA SER A 354 19.89 -0.39 -6.53
C SER A 354 20.30 -1.57 -5.63
N THR A 355 21.58 -1.62 -5.23
CA THR A 355 22.13 -2.66 -4.35
C THR A 355 21.43 -2.64 -2.98
N PHE A 356 21.27 -1.46 -2.38
CA PHE A 356 20.56 -1.35 -1.10
C PHE A 356 19.07 -1.59 -1.26
N THR A 357 18.46 -1.02 -2.29
CA THR A 357 17.02 -1.17 -2.57
C THR A 357 16.63 -2.64 -2.73
N CYS A 358 17.38 -3.41 -3.51
CA CYS A 358 17.05 -4.81 -3.75
C CYS A 358 17.26 -5.74 -2.53
N SER A 359 17.98 -5.30 -1.51
CA SER A 359 18.17 -6.07 -0.28
C SER A 359 16.96 -6.03 0.68
N ILE A 360 16.01 -5.13 0.44
CA ILE A 360 14.88 -4.87 1.34
C ILE A 360 13.82 -5.99 1.26
N THR A 361 13.48 -6.44 0.06
CA THR A 361 12.52 -7.54 -0.14
C THR A 361 12.77 -8.27 -1.47
N ASP A 362 12.48 -9.56 -1.48
CA ASP A 362 12.56 -10.42 -2.66
C ASP A 362 11.24 -10.59 -3.41
N GLY A 363 10.14 -10.08 -2.83
CA GLY A 363 8.79 -10.17 -3.41
C GLY A 363 8.04 -11.47 -3.11
N LEU A 364 8.57 -12.31 -2.21
CA LEU A 364 7.95 -13.60 -1.84
C LEU A 364 7.09 -13.51 -0.57
N GLY A 365 6.82 -12.32 -0.07
CA GLY A 365 6.12 -12.08 1.20
C GLY A 365 4.73 -12.69 1.27
N VAL A 366 3.95 -12.63 0.20
CA VAL A 366 2.63 -13.29 0.12
C VAL A 366 2.74 -14.77 0.45
N TYR A 367 3.73 -15.44 -0.14
CA TYR A 367 3.94 -16.87 0.07
C TYR A 367 4.25 -17.19 1.55
N GLN A 368 5.09 -16.37 2.20
CA GLN A 368 5.45 -16.54 3.61
C GLN A 368 4.24 -16.32 4.53
N VAL A 369 3.40 -15.30 4.23
CA VAL A 369 2.16 -15.04 4.97
C VAL A 369 1.18 -16.21 4.83
N LEU A 370 0.98 -16.74 3.61
CA LEU A 370 0.09 -17.88 3.38
C LEU A 370 0.57 -19.15 4.08
N GLN A 371 1.88 -19.41 4.11
CA GLN A 371 2.43 -20.54 4.88
C GLN A 371 2.12 -20.38 6.38
N THR A 372 2.18 -19.17 6.89
CA THR A 372 1.85 -18.89 8.28
C THR A 372 0.37 -19.14 8.58
N LEU A 373 -0.54 -18.68 7.72
CA LEU A 373 -1.98 -18.94 7.82
C LEU A 373 -2.26 -20.46 7.82
N GLY A 374 -1.64 -21.21 6.91
CA GLY A 374 -1.76 -22.66 6.84
C GLY A 374 -1.25 -23.38 8.12
N GLY A 375 -0.14 -22.90 8.68
CA GLY A 375 0.44 -23.48 9.89
C GLY A 375 -0.35 -23.21 11.19
N LEU A 376 -1.18 -22.17 11.23
CA LEU A 376 -2.03 -21.85 12.38
C LEU A 376 -3.35 -22.65 12.39
N ASN A 377 -3.64 -23.44 11.38
CA ASN A 377 -4.86 -24.23 11.25
C ASN A 377 -4.70 -25.69 11.77
N GLY A 378 -3.52 -26.01 12.34
CA GLY A 378 -3.18 -27.34 12.88
C GLY A 378 -3.45 -27.47 14.38
#